data_b5019daca59e1e88541ee1949fc0a570
#
_entry.id   b5019daca59e1e88541ee1949fc0a570
#
_cell.length_a   1.000
_cell.length_b   1.000
_cell.length_c   1.000
_cell.angle_alpha   90.00
_cell.angle_beta   90.00
_cell.angle_gamma   90.00
#
_symmetry.space_group_name_H-M   'P 1'
#
loop_
_entity.id
_entity.type
_entity.pdbx_description
1 polymer ?
#
loop_
_entity_poly.entity_id
_entity_poly.type
_entity_poly.pdbx_seq_one_letter_code
_entity_poly.pdbx_strand_id
1 'polypeptide(L)'
;MKGAVIATGGELLQGLIQDTNSSYCNRVLVELGFTPVLNMVVGDDVEGIIQALDLACSKASLVILSGGLGPTEDDVTKEALARFCGGVPLEFHQGAWQWIQERLKARKTIPKEEHKRQAYFPKGAVLFPNREGTAWGFALSKGGRWIVALPGIPRELKSLMENEVIPFVRGHFPHVGELQSILLKSFGLKESEVNSLLKDLIRTHPNRLGLIVREYGEVHVRIVGPPPLAQELAGQVKGLLGDYVYGEGKETLEEVVGRLLREKGLTISTAESCTGGMLAHTITNVPGSSEYFMGSFVTYTNDMKHRLLGVPNEVLDRYTAVSRETAYHMVEGLVERTGSDLGISVTGIAGPTGGDREKPVGLVYIGLHSPQETKVNEYRFFTDRLGVKTMTVKTALDMVRRYLLGL
;
A
#
# COMPACT_ATOMS: atom_id res chain seq x y z
N MET A 1 -22.31 12.61 4.32
CA MET A 1 -21.88 13.96 3.84
C MET A 1 -20.85 13.84 2.72
N LYS A 2 -20.52 14.94 2.03
CA LYS A 2 -19.57 14.91 0.91
C LYS A 2 -18.27 15.62 1.31
N GLY A 3 -17.13 15.04 0.91
CA GLY A 3 -15.79 15.59 1.12
C GLY A 3 -15.05 15.80 -0.20
N ALA A 4 -14.12 16.74 -0.24
CA ALA A 4 -13.25 17.00 -1.38
C ALA A 4 -11.80 17.19 -0.91
N VAL A 5 -10.85 16.90 -1.80
CA VAL A 5 -9.43 17.11 -1.55
C VAL A 5 -8.83 17.94 -2.69
N ILE A 6 -8.01 18.91 -2.34
CA ILE A 6 -7.22 19.72 -3.28
C ILE A 6 -5.76 19.62 -2.85
N ALA A 7 -4.88 19.25 -3.75
CA ALA A 7 -3.43 19.33 -3.57
C ALA A 7 -2.87 20.52 -4.34
N THR A 8 -1.97 21.29 -3.73
CA THR A 8 -1.24 22.37 -4.40
C THR A 8 0.21 21.98 -4.56
N GLY A 9 0.78 22.28 -5.72
CA GLY A 9 2.17 22.02 -6.04
C GLY A 9 2.40 21.94 -7.54
N GLY A 10 3.27 22.79 -8.07
CA GLY A 10 3.68 22.74 -9.46
C GLY A 10 4.34 21.42 -9.85
N GLU A 11 5.12 20.82 -8.94
CA GLU A 11 5.76 19.52 -9.12
C GLU A 11 4.75 18.34 -9.21
N LEU A 12 3.60 18.48 -8.54
CA LEU A 12 2.51 17.50 -8.65
C LEU A 12 1.85 17.57 -10.04
N LEU A 13 1.57 18.81 -10.52
CA LEU A 13 1.01 19.02 -11.86
C LEU A 13 1.93 18.52 -12.97
N GLN A 14 3.25 18.70 -12.78
CA GLN A 14 4.26 18.24 -13.76
C GLN A 14 4.50 16.72 -13.68
N GLY A 15 3.92 16.03 -12.70
CA GLY A 15 4.13 14.60 -12.51
C GLY A 15 5.52 14.22 -12.01
N LEU A 16 6.28 15.16 -11.46
CA LEU A 16 7.62 14.93 -10.91
C LEU A 16 7.59 14.13 -9.61
N ILE A 17 6.52 14.30 -8.83
CA ILE A 17 6.26 13.52 -7.63
C ILE A 17 4.81 13.00 -7.63
N GLN A 18 4.60 11.90 -6.92
CA GLN A 18 3.26 11.31 -6.78
C GLN A 18 2.49 11.94 -5.62
N ASP A 19 1.23 12.32 -5.84
CA ASP A 19 0.32 12.78 -4.80
C ASP A 19 -0.14 11.64 -3.88
N THR A 20 0.60 11.43 -2.81
CA THR A 20 0.25 10.46 -1.75
C THR A 20 -0.66 11.07 -0.69
N ASN A 21 -0.68 12.39 -0.57
CA ASN A 21 -1.46 13.12 0.43
C ASN A 21 -2.95 13.05 0.14
N SER A 22 -3.37 13.31 -1.09
CA SER A 22 -4.78 13.20 -1.49
C SER A 22 -5.32 11.78 -1.30
N SER A 23 -4.53 10.77 -1.63
CA SER A 23 -4.90 9.36 -1.39
C SER A 23 -5.13 9.07 0.09
N TYR A 24 -4.27 9.60 0.97
CA TYR A 24 -4.42 9.48 2.42
C TYR A 24 -5.65 10.24 2.93
N CYS A 25 -5.82 11.52 2.53
CA CYS A 25 -6.96 12.35 2.94
C CYS A 25 -8.30 11.74 2.51
N ASN A 26 -8.41 11.23 1.27
CA ASN A 26 -9.61 10.57 0.78
C ASN A 26 -9.95 9.32 1.61
N ARG A 27 -8.97 8.54 2.03
CA ARG A 27 -9.19 7.39 2.93
C ARG A 27 -9.74 7.85 4.27
N VAL A 28 -9.13 8.87 4.89
CA VAL A 28 -9.60 9.42 6.17
C VAL A 28 -11.00 10.00 6.06
N LEU A 29 -11.31 10.70 4.95
CA LEU A 29 -12.67 11.20 4.69
C LEU A 29 -13.69 10.05 4.69
N VAL A 30 -13.37 8.92 4.04
CA VAL A 30 -14.25 7.74 4.04
C VAL A 30 -14.41 7.17 5.45
N GLU A 31 -13.32 7.03 6.20
CA GLU A 31 -13.36 6.54 7.59
C GLU A 31 -14.20 7.46 8.51
N LEU A 32 -14.16 8.75 8.25
CA LEU A 32 -14.99 9.75 8.93
C LEU A 32 -16.46 9.79 8.43
N GLY A 33 -16.84 8.95 7.46
CA GLY A 33 -18.21 8.88 6.95
C GLY A 33 -18.53 9.89 5.84
N PHE A 34 -17.53 10.56 5.28
CA PHE A 34 -17.71 11.40 4.10
C PHE A 34 -17.57 10.58 2.81
N THR A 35 -18.37 10.92 1.81
CA THR A 35 -18.18 10.43 0.44
C THR A 35 -17.26 11.39 -0.31
N PRO A 36 -16.03 11.00 -0.69
CA PRO A 36 -15.18 11.81 -1.54
C PRO A 36 -15.85 12.03 -2.91
N VAL A 37 -16.01 13.28 -3.32
CA VAL A 37 -16.69 13.64 -4.58
C VAL A 37 -15.79 14.37 -5.55
N LEU A 38 -14.62 14.83 -5.10
CA LEU A 38 -13.68 15.57 -5.91
C LEU A 38 -12.26 15.39 -5.35
N ASN A 39 -11.32 15.18 -6.25
CA ASN A 39 -9.89 15.24 -5.98
C ASN A 39 -9.23 16.04 -7.10
N MET A 40 -8.50 17.08 -6.75
CA MET A 40 -7.86 17.98 -7.74
C MET A 40 -6.42 18.26 -7.35
N VAL A 41 -5.59 18.48 -8.35
CA VAL A 41 -4.25 19.04 -8.22
C VAL A 41 -4.23 20.38 -8.93
N VAL A 42 -3.72 21.42 -8.29
CA VAL A 42 -3.61 22.77 -8.83
C VAL A 42 -2.19 23.31 -8.62
N GLY A 43 -1.82 24.31 -9.42
CA GLY A 43 -0.53 25.00 -9.26
C GLY A 43 -0.50 25.92 -8.04
N ASP A 44 0.66 26.49 -7.82
CA ASP A 44 0.94 27.43 -6.73
C ASP A 44 0.58 28.85 -7.13
N ASP A 45 -0.67 29.05 -7.58
CA ASP A 45 -1.22 30.35 -7.91
C ASP A 45 -2.55 30.62 -7.21
N VAL A 46 -2.75 31.84 -6.79
CA VAL A 46 -3.91 32.23 -5.96
C VAL A 46 -5.23 32.03 -6.69
N GLU A 47 -5.30 32.39 -7.97
CA GLU A 47 -6.55 32.31 -8.74
C GLU A 47 -6.94 30.86 -9.04
N GLY A 48 -5.98 30.01 -9.40
CA GLY A 48 -6.19 28.57 -9.58
C GLY A 48 -6.70 27.89 -8.31
N ILE A 49 -6.11 28.23 -7.16
CA ILE A 49 -6.56 27.70 -5.86
C ILE A 49 -8.00 28.18 -5.56
N ILE A 50 -8.32 29.46 -5.82
CA ILE A 50 -9.68 29.99 -5.60
C ILE A 50 -10.71 29.28 -6.49
N GLN A 51 -10.42 29.05 -7.77
CA GLN A 51 -11.31 28.33 -8.68
C GLN A 51 -11.53 26.88 -8.21
N ALA A 52 -10.48 26.23 -7.75
CA ALA A 52 -10.58 24.89 -7.20
C ALA A 52 -11.44 24.86 -5.91
N LEU A 53 -11.29 25.85 -5.04
CA LEU A 53 -12.10 25.98 -3.83
C LEU A 53 -13.57 26.25 -4.15
N ASP A 54 -13.89 27.09 -5.13
CA ASP A 54 -15.26 27.35 -5.56
C ASP A 54 -15.93 26.05 -6.04
N LEU A 55 -15.23 25.27 -6.89
CA LEU A 55 -15.74 24.00 -7.38
C LEU A 55 -15.90 22.98 -6.24
N ALA A 56 -14.91 22.86 -5.37
CA ALA A 56 -14.93 21.91 -4.26
C ALA A 56 -16.04 22.24 -3.25
N CYS A 57 -16.16 23.53 -2.86
CA CYS A 57 -17.19 24.00 -1.94
C CYS A 57 -18.60 23.93 -2.54
N SER A 58 -18.76 23.96 -3.87
CA SER A 58 -20.07 23.74 -4.51
C SER A 58 -20.57 22.32 -4.33
N LYS A 59 -19.67 21.34 -4.13
CA LYS A 59 -19.98 19.89 -4.10
C LYS A 59 -19.82 19.25 -2.72
N ALA A 60 -18.98 19.80 -1.84
CA ALA A 60 -18.60 19.20 -0.58
C ALA A 60 -18.87 20.10 0.63
N SER A 61 -19.13 19.48 1.77
CA SER A 61 -19.29 20.16 3.07
C SER A 61 -17.96 20.34 3.80
N LEU A 62 -16.98 19.46 3.50
CA LEU A 62 -15.62 19.51 4.01
C LEU A 62 -14.64 19.43 2.84
N VAL A 63 -13.73 20.40 2.77
CA VAL A 63 -12.65 20.46 1.79
C VAL A 63 -11.32 20.36 2.52
N ILE A 64 -10.45 19.46 2.14
CA ILE A 64 -9.08 19.36 2.66
C ILE A 64 -8.15 19.86 1.57
N LEU A 65 -7.31 20.85 1.89
CA LEU A 65 -6.30 21.41 1.00
C LEU A 65 -4.91 21.06 1.54
N SER A 66 -4.04 20.51 0.72
CA SER A 66 -2.69 20.07 1.08
C SER A 66 -1.64 20.81 0.26
N GLY A 67 -0.74 21.53 0.91
CA GLY A 67 0.39 22.24 0.30
C GLY A 67 0.29 23.77 0.45
N GLY A 68 1.34 24.47 0.05
CA GLY A 68 1.41 25.92 0.00
C GLY A 68 1.36 26.66 1.35
N LEU A 69 1.81 26.02 2.46
CA LEU A 69 1.87 26.61 3.80
C LEU A 69 3.30 26.89 4.28
N GLY A 70 4.29 26.70 3.44
CA GLY A 70 5.69 26.92 3.73
C GLY A 70 6.06 28.40 3.82
N PRO A 71 7.38 28.70 3.87
CA PRO A 71 7.88 30.08 3.99
C PRO A 71 8.21 30.74 2.63
N THR A 72 8.12 30.01 1.52
CA THR A 72 8.55 30.47 0.21
C THR A 72 7.51 31.35 -0.49
N GLU A 73 7.88 32.02 -1.57
CA GLU A 73 6.97 32.98 -2.25
C GLU A 73 5.83 32.27 -2.98
N ASP A 74 6.04 31.04 -3.40
CA ASP A 74 5.07 30.15 -4.01
C ASP A 74 4.09 29.50 -3.01
N ASP A 75 4.33 29.64 -1.69
CA ASP A 75 3.41 29.21 -0.64
C ASP A 75 2.23 30.20 -0.47
N VAL A 76 1.26 30.18 -1.39
CA VAL A 76 0.18 31.17 -1.50
C VAL A 76 -1.19 30.67 -1.00
N THR A 77 -1.24 29.50 -0.39
CA THR A 77 -2.50 28.89 0.09
C THR A 77 -3.23 29.76 1.11
N LYS A 78 -2.52 30.45 2.01
CA LYS A 78 -3.13 31.34 3.03
C LYS A 78 -3.77 32.56 2.39
N GLU A 79 -3.11 33.18 1.43
CA GLU A 79 -3.60 34.30 0.65
C GLU A 79 -4.83 33.92 -0.17
N ALA A 80 -4.78 32.75 -0.83
CA ALA A 80 -5.90 32.25 -1.61
C ALA A 80 -7.14 32.01 -0.73
N LEU A 81 -6.96 31.35 0.43
CA LEU A 81 -8.05 31.12 1.38
C LEU A 81 -8.59 32.40 2.00
N ALA A 82 -7.73 33.36 2.35
CA ALA A 82 -8.14 34.66 2.86
C ALA A 82 -9.01 35.42 1.83
N ARG A 83 -8.59 35.43 0.57
CA ARG A 83 -9.36 36.06 -0.54
C ARG A 83 -10.65 35.30 -0.81
N PHE A 84 -10.61 34.00 -0.89
CA PHE A 84 -11.78 33.14 -1.08
C PHE A 84 -12.83 33.37 0.02
N CYS A 85 -12.42 33.53 1.28
CA CYS A 85 -13.32 33.77 2.41
C CYS A 85 -13.80 35.25 2.55
N GLY A 86 -13.72 36.03 1.48
CA GLY A 86 -14.22 37.40 1.45
C GLY A 86 -13.16 38.51 1.74
N GLY A 87 -11.89 38.17 1.49
CA GLY A 87 -10.78 39.12 1.68
C GLY A 87 -10.45 39.39 3.15
N VAL A 88 -10.59 38.36 4.01
CA VAL A 88 -10.24 38.52 5.43
C VAL A 88 -8.73 38.79 5.59
N PRO A 89 -8.31 39.63 6.54
CA PRO A 89 -6.88 39.93 6.73
C PRO A 89 -6.12 38.70 7.25
N LEU A 90 -4.84 38.64 6.92
CA LEU A 90 -3.89 37.71 7.55
C LEU A 90 -3.39 38.35 8.87
N GLU A 91 -3.62 37.70 9.99
CA GLU A 91 -3.23 38.14 11.32
C GLU A 91 -2.01 37.34 11.81
N PHE A 92 -1.06 38.03 12.41
CA PHE A 92 0.16 37.44 12.98
C PHE A 92 -0.16 36.69 14.28
N HIS A 93 0.29 35.44 14.40
CA HIS A 93 0.09 34.62 15.58
C HIS A 93 1.41 34.41 16.34
N GLN A 94 1.57 35.07 17.48
CA GLN A 94 2.79 35.07 18.27
C GLN A 94 3.22 33.67 18.72
N GLY A 95 2.29 32.80 19.14
CA GLY A 95 2.60 31.44 19.57
C GLY A 95 3.13 30.55 18.43
N ALA A 96 2.58 30.71 17.21
CA ALA A 96 3.10 30.04 16.04
C ALA A 96 4.52 30.50 15.70
N TRP A 97 4.79 31.81 15.81
CA TRP A 97 6.13 32.34 15.60
C TRP A 97 7.15 31.80 16.61
N GLN A 98 6.80 31.78 17.90
CA GLN A 98 7.65 31.18 18.93
C GLN A 98 7.96 29.71 18.64
N TRP A 99 6.95 28.94 18.27
CA TRP A 99 7.11 27.56 17.87
C TRP A 99 8.07 27.36 16.69
N ILE A 100 7.92 28.19 15.64
CA ILE A 100 8.81 28.19 14.48
C ILE A 100 10.25 28.49 14.90
N GLN A 101 10.46 29.51 15.74
CA GLN A 101 11.79 29.85 16.22
C GLN A 101 12.45 28.71 17.00
N GLU A 102 11.73 28.08 17.91
CA GLU A 102 12.21 26.92 18.67
C GLU A 102 12.59 25.75 17.77
N ARG A 103 11.76 25.45 16.79
CA ARG A 103 12.02 24.38 15.81
C ARG A 103 13.23 24.67 14.93
N LEU A 104 13.36 25.87 14.43
CA LEU A 104 14.53 26.27 13.63
C LEU A 104 15.80 26.24 14.48
N LYS A 105 15.74 26.72 15.73
CA LYS A 105 16.87 26.66 16.66
C LYS A 105 17.31 25.22 16.95
N ALA A 106 16.37 24.31 17.15
CA ALA A 106 16.67 22.89 17.36
C ALA A 106 17.36 22.25 16.13
N ARG A 107 17.08 22.76 14.93
CA ARG A 107 17.72 22.37 13.66
C ARG A 107 18.99 23.17 13.35
N LYS A 108 19.49 24.00 14.29
CA LYS A 108 20.64 24.91 14.10
C LYS A 108 20.46 25.87 12.92
N THR A 109 19.23 26.23 12.61
CA THR A 109 18.86 27.16 11.53
C THR A 109 18.50 28.51 12.14
N ILE A 110 19.04 29.61 11.57
CA ILE A 110 18.72 30.94 12.02
C ILE A 110 17.35 31.36 11.46
N PRO A 111 16.39 31.81 12.31
CA PRO A 111 15.13 32.33 11.82
C PRO A 111 15.35 33.58 10.93
N LYS A 112 14.71 33.57 9.77
CA LYS A 112 14.73 34.69 8.81
C LYS A 112 13.34 35.31 8.72
N GLU A 113 13.22 36.47 8.08
CA GLU A 113 11.96 37.18 7.89
C GLU A 113 10.95 36.33 7.09
N GLU A 114 11.41 35.58 6.09
CA GLU A 114 10.61 34.67 5.28
C GLU A 114 9.83 33.65 6.14
N HIS A 115 10.46 33.15 7.20
CA HIS A 115 9.81 32.20 8.11
C HIS A 115 8.62 32.79 8.86
N LYS A 116 8.55 34.12 9.01
CA LYS A 116 7.40 34.80 9.65
C LYS A 116 6.12 34.63 8.87
N ARG A 117 6.18 34.46 7.54
CA ARG A 117 5.00 34.19 6.71
C ARG A 117 4.22 32.97 7.22
N GLN A 118 4.90 31.97 7.77
CA GLN A 118 4.25 30.80 8.34
C GLN A 118 3.43 31.10 9.60
N ALA A 119 3.70 32.22 10.30
CA ALA A 119 3.00 32.65 11.51
C ALA A 119 1.79 33.56 11.23
N TYR A 120 1.48 33.88 9.97
CA TYR A 120 0.28 34.62 9.60
C TYR A 120 -0.84 33.66 9.22
N PHE A 121 -2.05 33.90 9.69
CA PHE A 121 -3.22 33.08 9.39
C PHE A 121 -4.42 33.98 9.05
N PRO A 122 -5.34 33.53 8.21
CA PRO A 122 -6.58 34.24 7.92
C PRO A 122 -7.37 34.49 9.21
N LYS A 123 -7.90 35.69 9.37
CA LYS A 123 -8.71 36.06 10.54
C LYS A 123 -9.87 35.09 10.74
N GLY A 124 -10.05 34.61 11.98
CA GLY A 124 -11.08 33.66 12.35
C GLY A 124 -10.74 32.18 12.05
N ALA A 125 -9.51 31.88 11.65
CA ALA A 125 -9.05 30.53 11.46
C ALA A 125 -8.94 29.77 12.79
N VAL A 126 -9.36 28.52 12.80
CA VAL A 126 -9.06 27.56 13.86
C VAL A 126 -7.68 26.94 13.54
N LEU A 127 -6.72 27.11 14.44
CA LEU A 127 -5.33 26.73 14.21
C LEU A 127 -5.04 25.31 14.69
N PHE A 128 -4.22 24.58 13.93
CA PHE A 128 -3.77 23.23 14.24
C PHE A 128 -2.24 23.21 14.40
N PRO A 129 -1.72 23.14 15.65
CA PRO A 129 -0.28 23.15 15.92
C PRO A 129 0.42 21.93 15.32
N ASN A 130 1.45 22.16 14.51
CA ASN A 130 2.23 21.08 13.88
C ASN A 130 3.38 20.64 14.79
N ARG A 131 3.28 19.43 15.31
CA ARG A 131 4.31 18.85 16.19
C ARG A 131 5.53 18.32 15.43
N GLU A 132 5.41 18.09 14.12
CA GLU A 132 6.46 17.51 13.28
C GLU A 132 7.27 18.53 12.49
N GLY A 133 6.66 19.71 12.20
CA GLY A 133 7.25 20.75 11.36
C GLY A 133 7.03 22.17 11.86
N THR A 134 7.26 23.14 10.97
CA THR A 134 7.08 24.55 11.24
C THR A 134 5.74 25.10 10.73
N ALA A 135 5.18 24.50 9.68
CA ALA A 135 3.94 24.96 9.06
C ALA A 135 2.73 24.41 9.83
N TRP A 136 2.04 25.26 10.57
CA TRP A 136 0.78 24.89 11.23
C TRP A 136 -0.34 24.76 10.20
N GLY A 137 -1.22 23.75 10.40
CA GLY A 137 -2.48 23.66 9.68
C GLY A 137 -3.51 24.61 10.27
N PHE A 138 -4.61 24.81 9.54
CA PHE A 138 -5.74 25.60 10.03
C PHE A 138 -7.03 25.25 9.30
N ALA A 139 -8.17 25.64 9.89
CA ALA A 139 -9.47 25.52 9.26
C ALA A 139 -10.18 26.88 9.19
N LEU A 140 -10.94 27.07 8.11
CA LEU A 140 -11.84 28.22 7.90
C LEU A 140 -13.23 27.74 7.52
N SER A 141 -14.25 28.50 7.95
CA SER A 141 -15.63 28.26 7.54
C SER A 141 -16.10 29.33 6.55
N LYS A 142 -16.78 28.89 5.46
CA LYS A 142 -17.47 29.79 4.53
C LYS A 142 -18.82 29.17 4.14
N GLY A 143 -19.91 29.86 4.39
CA GLY A 143 -21.24 29.42 4.00
C GLY A 143 -21.65 28.05 4.56
N GLY A 144 -21.27 27.74 5.81
CA GLY A 144 -21.56 26.46 6.46
C GLY A 144 -20.68 25.30 5.99
N ARG A 145 -19.65 25.56 5.20
CA ARG A 145 -18.66 24.57 4.76
C ARG A 145 -17.34 24.81 5.46
N TRP A 146 -16.61 23.74 5.75
CA TRP A 146 -15.28 23.82 6.35
C TRP A 146 -14.20 23.52 5.33
N ILE A 147 -13.15 24.33 5.35
CA ILE A 147 -11.95 24.17 4.53
C ILE A 147 -10.78 24.02 5.51
N VAL A 148 -10.10 22.91 5.42
CA VAL A 148 -8.93 22.55 6.23
C VAL A 148 -7.69 22.66 5.36
N ALA A 149 -6.72 23.49 5.74
CA ALA A 149 -5.43 23.61 5.05
C ALA A 149 -4.32 22.94 5.85
N LEU A 150 -3.55 22.11 5.19
CA LEU A 150 -2.49 21.28 5.78
C LEU A 150 -1.19 21.42 4.97
N PRO A 151 -0.01 21.22 5.59
CA PRO A 151 1.27 21.25 4.88
C PRO A 151 1.38 20.12 3.83
N GLY A 152 2.22 20.33 2.81
CA GLY A 152 2.48 19.37 1.75
C GLY A 152 3.33 18.16 2.18
N ILE A 153 4.14 18.28 3.24
CA ILE A 153 5.01 17.18 3.70
C ILE A 153 4.16 16.04 4.28
N PRO A 154 4.23 14.80 3.72
CA PRO A 154 3.32 13.72 4.10
C PRO A 154 3.33 13.35 5.58
N ARG A 155 4.49 13.38 6.24
CA ARG A 155 4.61 13.09 7.66
C ARG A 155 3.90 14.14 8.52
N GLU A 156 4.05 15.41 8.19
CA GLU A 156 3.42 16.53 8.88
C GLU A 156 1.89 16.50 8.70
N LEU A 157 1.44 16.30 7.46
CA LEU A 157 0.02 16.19 7.14
C LEU A 157 -0.65 15.04 7.92
N LYS A 158 -0.04 13.85 7.95
CA LYS A 158 -0.59 12.71 8.68
C LYS A 158 -0.70 12.99 10.18
N SER A 159 0.35 13.54 10.78
CA SER A 159 0.34 13.90 12.20
C SER A 159 -0.75 14.92 12.53
N LEU A 160 -0.90 15.98 11.73
CA LEU A 160 -1.96 16.96 11.89
C LEU A 160 -3.34 16.37 11.68
N MET A 161 -3.50 15.52 10.67
CA MET A 161 -4.77 14.85 10.41
C MET A 161 -5.22 14.01 11.60
N GLU A 162 -4.34 13.21 12.17
CA GLU A 162 -4.65 12.29 13.28
C GLU A 162 -4.90 13.02 14.59
N ASN A 163 -4.07 14.03 14.91
CA ASN A 163 -4.11 14.66 16.23
C ASN A 163 -5.03 15.87 16.33
N GLU A 164 -5.28 16.57 15.21
CA GLU A 164 -6.00 17.85 15.22
C GLU A 164 -7.27 17.80 14.33
N VAL A 165 -7.14 17.35 13.06
CA VAL A 165 -8.24 17.46 12.09
C VAL A 165 -9.35 16.44 12.37
N ILE A 166 -9.04 15.20 12.67
CA ILE A 166 -10.04 14.17 12.97
C ILE A 166 -10.88 14.57 14.20
N PRO A 167 -10.30 15.00 15.35
CA PRO A 167 -11.07 15.51 16.47
C PRO A 167 -11.93 16.75 16.12
N PHE A 168 -11.35 17.67 15.35
CA PHE A 168 -12.05 18.86 14.87
C PHE A 168 -13.27 18.49 14.02
N VAL A 169 -13.12 17.60 13.05
CA VAL A 169 -14.19 17.16 12.17
C VAL A 169 -15.30 16.43 12.95
N ARG A 170 -14.94 15.55 13.88
CA ARG A 170 -15.91 14.85 14.74
C ARG A 170 -16.75 15.84 15.57
N GLY A 171 -16.12 16.93 16.06
CA GLY A 171 -16.83 17.97 16.81
C GLY A 171 -17.79 18.81 15.96
N HIS A 172 -17.46 19.05 14.70
CA HIS A 172 -18.25 19.91 13.80
C HIS A 172 -19.28 19.16 12.94
N PHE A 173 -19.11 17.85 12.81
CA PHE A 173 -20.00 16.99 12.01
C PHE A 173 -20.53 15.79 12.83
N PRO A 174 -21.27 16.03 13.94
CA PRO A 174 -21.68 14.96 14.86
C PRO A 174 -22.66 13.94 14.25
N HIS A 175 -23.27 14.26 13.10
CA HIS A 175 -24.22 13.38 12.42
C HIS A 175 -23.57 12.54 11.30
N VAL A 176 -22.29 12.63 11.10
CA VAL A 176 -21.56 11.78 10.16
C VAL A 176 -21.24 10.47 10.90
N GLY A 177 -21.94 9.41 10.55
CA GLY A 177 -21.72 8.10 11.16
C GLY A 177 -20.34 7.55 10.79
N GLU A 178 -19.66 6.96 11.76
CA GLU A 178 -18.38 6.30 11.49
C GLU A 178 -18.60 5.16 10.48
N LEU A 179 -17.79 5.15 9.43
CA LEU A 179 -17.71 4.05 8.50
C LEU A 179 -16.44 3.25 8.77
N GLN A 180 -16.60 1.95 8.82
CA GLN A 180 -15.47 1.01 8.83
C GLN A 180 -15.09 0.69 7.39
N SER A 181 -13.79 0.74 7.09
CA SER A 181 -13.25 0.26 5.83
C SER A 181 -12.46 -1.02 6.11
N ILE A 182 -12.91 -2.14 5.53
CA ILE A 182 -12.25 -3.44 5.61
C ILE A 182 -11.66 -3.73 4.24
N LEU A 183 -10.39 -4.13 4.20
CA LEU A 183 -9.69 -4.55 3.00
C LEU A 183 -9.38 -6.03 3.12
N LEU A 184 -10.07 -6.87 2.36
CA LEU A 184 -9.75 -8.29 2.23
C LEU A 184 -8.78 -8.47 1.06
N LYS A 185 -7.74 -9.25 1.28
CA LYS A 185 -6.70 -9.50 0.30
C LYS A 185 -6.82 -10.93 -0.20
N SER A 186 -6.90 -11.09 -1.53
CA SER A 186 -6.94 -12.41 -2.15
C SER A 186 -5.84 -12.58 -3.19
N PHE A 187 -5.41 -13.82 -3.39
CA PHE A 187 -4.41 -14.22 -4.38
C PHE A 187 -4.87 -15.45 -5.15
N GLY A 188 -4.54 -15.50 -6.45
CA GLY A 188 -4.77 -16.69 -7.30
C GLY A 188 -6.08 -16.67 -8.11
N LEU A 189 -6.94 -15.65 -7.95
CA LEU A 189 -8.12 -15.41 -8.77
C LEU A 189 -7.91 -14.21 -9.70
N LYS A 190 -8.50 -14.26 -10.90
CA LYS A 190 -8.60 -13.11 -11.78
C LYS A 190 -9.70 -12.16 -11.30
N GLU A 191 -9.59 -10.88 -11.66
CA GLU A 191 -10.63 -9.87 -11.35
C GLU A 191 -12.04 -10.32 -11.80
N SER A 192 -12.15 -10.86 -13.02
CA SER A 192 -13.43 -11.35 -13.55
C SER A 192 -14.03 -12.49 -12.73
N GLU A 193 -13.20 -13.36 -12.17
CA GLU A 193 -13.63 -14.47 -11.32
C GLU A 193 -14.13 -13.91 -9.96
N VAL A 194 -13.36 -13.01 -9.33
CA VAL A 194 -13.77 -12.35 -8.09
C VAL A 194 -15.08 -11.56 -8.30
N ASN A 195 -15.17 -10.79 -9.40
CA ASN A 195 -16.38 -10.06 -9.73
C ASN A 195 -17.60 -10.98 -9.93
N SER A 196 -17.41 -12.13 -10.58
CA SER A 196 -18.47 -13.11 -10.79
C SER A 196 -18.98 -13.69 -9.46
N LEU A 197 -18.06 -14.08 -8.58
CA LEU A 197 -18.37 -14.62 -7.26
C LEU A 197 -19.09 -13.60 -6.37
N LEU A 198 -18.75 -12.32 -6.46
CA LEU A 198 -19.31 -11.25 -5.64
C LEU A 198 -20.45 -10.48 -6.31
N LYS A 199 -20.87 -10.85 -7.51
CA LYS A 199 -21.83 -10.11 -8.34
C LYS A 199 -23.12 -9.73 -7.62
N ASP A 200 -23.75 -10.67 -6.94
CA ASP A 200 -25.01 -10.41 -6.24
C ASP A 200 -24.79 -9.52 -5.03
N LEU A 201 -23.70 -9.71 -4.30
CA LEU A 201 -23.35 -8.89 -3.15
C LEU A 201 -23.07 -7.44 -3.55
N ILE A 202 -22.36 -7.22 -4.66
CA ILE A 202 -22.10 -5.89 -5.23
C ILE A 202 -23.40 -5.22 -5.68
N ARG A 203 -24.31 -5.97 -6.30
CA ARG A 203 -25.61 -5.47 -6.77
C ARG A 203 -26.53 -5.06 -5.62
N THR A 204 -26.58 -5.84 -4.56
CA THR A 204 -27.45 -5.58 -3.40
C THR A 204 -26.90 -4.48 -2.48
N HIS A 205 -25.58 -4.24 -2.52
CA HIS A 205 -24.91 -3.23 -1.70
C HIS A 205 -24.10 -2.25 -2.57
N PRO A 206 -24.75 -1.43 -3.41
CA PRO A 206 -24.06 -0.52 -4.31
C PRO A 206 -23.17 0.45 -3.53
N ASN A 207 -21.98 0.70 -4.06
CA ASN A 207 -20.94 1.56 -3.46
C ASN A 207 -20.35 1.10 -2.11
N ARG A 208 -20.70 -0.12 -1.64
CA ARG A 208 -20.13 -0.69 -0.40
C ARG A 208 -18.94 -1.60 -0.66
N LEU A 209 -18.91 -2.26 -1.81
CA LEU A 209 -17.81 -3.13 -2.23
C LEU A 209 -17.09 -2.52 -3.43
N GLY A 210 -15.76 -2.61 -3.42
CA GLY A 210 -14.91 -2.20 -4.54
C GLY A 210 -13.80 -3.21 -4.74
N LEU A 211 -13.56 -3.62 -6.00
CA LEU A 211 -12.43 -4.44 -6.36
C LEU A 211 -11.22 -3.55 -6.64
N ILE A 212 -10.08 -3.91 -6.11
CA ILE A 212 -8.81 -3.24 -6.32
C ILE A 212 -7.85 -4.27 -6.90
N VAL A 213 -7.66 -4.20 -8.21
CA VAL A 213 -6.66 -5.03 -8.89
C VAL A 213 -5.28 -4.52 -8.50
N ARG A 214 -4.46 -5.42 -8.04
CA ARG A 214 -3.05 -5.19 -7.76
C ARG A 214 -2.23 -5.92 -8.81
N GLU A 215 -1.00 -5.48 -8.95
CA GLU A 215 -0.06 -6.17 -9.81
C GLU A 215 0.18 -7.61 -9.32
N TYR A 216 0.49 -8.48 -10.26
CA TYR A 216 0.98 -9.83 -9.97
C TYR A 216 -0.02 -10.73 -9.22
N GLY A 217 -1.28 -10.78 -9.71
CA GLY A 217 -2.25 -11.81 -9.33
C GLY A 217 -2.99 -11.59 -8.01
N GLU A 218 -2.92 -10.41 -7.44
CA GLU A 218 -3.73 -10.03 -6.29
C GLU A 218 -4.97 -9.24 -6.70
N VAL A 219 -6.10 -9.61 -6.13
CA VAL A 219 -7.35 -8.83 -6.21
C VAL A 219 -7.84 -8.58 -4.79
N HIS A 220 -7.83 -7.33 -4.39
CA HIS A 220 -8.30 -6.96 -3.06
C HIS A 220 -9.77 -6.52 -3.12
N VAL A 221 -10.53 -6.86 -2.10
CA VAL A 221 -11.93 -6.42 -1.95
C VAL A 221 -12.00 -5.41 -0.82
N ARG A 222 -12.31 -4.15 -1.17
CA ARG A 222 -12.58 -3.10 -0.20
C ARG A 222 -14.05 -3.09 0.14
N ILE A 223 -14.37 -3.10 1.43
CA ILE A 223 -15.72 -3.07 1.98
C ILE A 223 -15.83 -1.81 2.84
N VAL A 224 -16.88 -1.00 2.64
CA VAL A 224 -17.11 0.24 3.40
C VAL A 224 -18.55 0.29 3.88
N GLY A 225 -18.76 0.43 5.18
CA GLY A 225 -20.09 0.52 5.76
C GLY A 225 -20.05 0.86 7.25
N PRO A 226 -21.23 1.06 7.88
CA PRO A 226 -21.33 1.05 9.33
C PRO A 226 -20.68 -0.24 9.89
N PRO A 227 -20.01 -0.20 11.06
CA PRO A 227 -19.22 -1.34 11.54
C PRO A 227 -19.95 -2.70 11.50
N PRO A 228 -21.20 -2.84 11.95
CA PRO A 228 -21.91 -4.13 11.88
C PRO A 228 -22.07 -4.63 10.43
N LEU A 229 -22.50 -3.75 9.53
CA LEU A 229 -22.69 -4.10 8.12
C LEU A 229 -21.35 -4.42 7.43
N ALA A 230 -20.29 -3.66 7.71
CA ALA A 230 -18.97 -3.91 7.11
C ALA A 230 -18.43 -5.29 7.53
N GLN A 231 -18.60 -5.68 8.79
CA GLN A 231 -18.21 -6.99 9.31
C GLN A 231 -19.04 -8.12 8.71
N GLU A 232 -20.36 -7.95 8.61
CA GLU A 232 -21.24 -8.91 7.95
C GLU A 232 -20.83 -9.15 6.50
N LEU A 233 -20.67 -8.06 5.72
CA LEU A 233 -20.22 -8.14 4.33
C LEU A 233 -18.83 -8.78 4.19
N ALA A 234 -17.92 -8.49 5.11
CA ALA A 234 -16.58 -9.12 5.11
C ALA A 234 -16.70 -10.63 5.35
N GLY A 235 -17.57 -11.07 6.25
CA GLY A 235 -17.87 -12.49 6.46
C GLY A 235 -18.42 -13.16 5.20
N GLN A 236 -19.39 -12.52 4.52
CA GLN A 236 -19.97 -13.03 3.28
C GLN A 236 -18.92 -13.10 2.15
N VAL A 237 -18.08 -12.07 1.98
CA VAL A 237 -16.99 -12.08 0.99
C VAL A 237 -15.98 -13.18 1.29
N LYS A 238 -15.57 -13.37 2.56
CA LYS A 238 -14.67 -14.47 2.96
C LYS A 238 -15.31 -15.83 2.64
N GLY A 239 -16.60 -16.01 2.88
CA GLY A 239 -17.31 -17.24 2.54
C GLY A 239 -17.34 -17.53 1.03
N LEU A 240 -17.55 -16.49 0.20
CA LEU A 240 -17.63 -16.64 -1.26
C LEU A 240 -16.25 -16.83 -1.92
N LEU A 241 -15.21 -16.17 -1.43
CA LEU A 241 -13.85 -16.30 -1.97
C LEU A 241 -13.07 -17.45 -1.33
N GLY A 242 -13.50 -17.94 -0.15
CA GLY A 242 -12.88 -19.09 0.52
C GLY A 242 -11.39 -18.91 0.74
N ASP A 243 -10.64 -19.97 0.41
CA ASP A 243 -9.20 -20.08 0.63
C ASP A 243 -8.34 -19.13 -0.20
N TYR A 244 -8.93 -18.43 -1.15
CA TYR A 244 -8.21 -17.39 -1.90
C TYR A 244 -7.96 -16.13 -1.06
N VAL A 245 -8.74 -15.89 0.01
CA VAL A 245 -8.47 -14.78 0.94
C VAL A 245 -7.32 -15.19 1.85
N TYR A 246 -6.23 -14.44 1.77
CA TYR A 246 -5.05 -14.74 2.57
C TYR A 246 -4.86 -13.80 3.77
N GLY A 247 -5.42 -12.60 3.74
CA GLY A 247 -5.20 -11.61 4.80
C GLY A 247 -6.21 -10.46 4.79
N GLU A 248 -6.09 -9.60 5.79
CA GLU A 248 -6.94 -8.43 5.99
C GLU A 248 -6.08 -7.18 6.30
N GLY A 249 -6.54 -6.01 5.83
CA GLY A 249 -5.92 -4.72 6.13
C GLY A 249 -4.50 -4.60 5.59
N LYS A 250 -3.52 -4.52 6.48
CA LYS A 250 -2.11 -4.34 6.11
C LYS A 250 -1.35 -5.66 5.94
N GLU A 251 -1.87 -6.79 6.44
CA GLU A 251 -1.17 -8.08 6.37
C GLU A 251 -0.67 -8.38 4.95
N THR A 252 0.55 -8.85 4.83
CA THR A 252 1.12 -9.34 3.58
C THR A 252 1.14 -10.87 3.56
N LEU A 253 1.30 -11.46 2.37
CA LEU A 253 1.28 -12.92 2.22
C LEU A 253 2.46 -13.57 2.98
N GLU A 254 3.64 -12.94 2.93
CA GLU A 254 4.82 -13.38 3.68
C GLU A 254 4.66 -13.27 5.20
N GLU A 255 3.96 -12.24 5.70
CA GLU A 255 3.63 -12.13 7.13
C GLU A 255 2.68 -13.24 7.57
N VAL A 256 1.67 -13.57 6.77
CA VAL A 256 0.74 -14.66 7.03
C VAL A 256 1.46 -16.00 7.04
N VAL A 257 2.33 -16.26 6.06
CA VAL A 257 3.16 -17.49 6.01
C VAL A 257 4.08 -17.57 7.23
N GLY A 258 4.78 -16.49 7.56
CA GLY A 258 5.68 -16.46 8.73
C GLY A 258 4.94 -16.70 10.05
N ARG A 259 3.74 -16.15 10.21
CA ARG A 259 2.88 -16.42 11.37
C ARG A 259 2.48 -17.90 11.46
N LEU A 260 2.01 -18.47 10.35
CA LEU A 260 1.60 -19.88 10.31
C LEU A 260 2.76 -20.84 10.58
N LEU A 261 3.96 -20.55 10.07
CA LEU A 261 5.17 -21.34 10.36
C LEU A 261 5.50 -21.32 11.85
N ARG A 262 5.48 -20.15 12.48
CA ARG A 262 5.70 -20.01 13.94
C ARG A 262 4.65 -20.75 14.76
N GLU A 263 3.37 -20.59 14.43
CA GLU A 263 2.26 -21.26 15.11
C GLU A 263 2.37 -22.79 15.09
N LYS A 264 2.92 -23.34 13.98
CA LYS A 264 3.13 -24.78 13.83
C LYS A 264 4.52 -25.28 14.28
N GLY A 265 5.42 -24.36 14.63
CA GLY A 265 6.80 -24.68 14.99
C GLY A 265 7.61 -25.31 13.85
N LEU A 266 7.28 -24.95 12.58
CA LEU A 266 7.91 -25.49 11.39
C LEU A 266 8.95 -24.52 10.82
N THR A 267 10.03 -25.08 10.30
CA THR A 267 11.10 -24.36 9.62
C THR A 267 11.00 -24.48 8.11
N ILE A 268 11.53 -23.50 7.38
CA ILE A 268 11.51 -23.46 5.92
C ILE A 268 12.86 -23.01 5.34
N SER A 269 13.21 -23.57 4.18
CA SER A 269 14.35 -23.12 3.36
C SER A 269 13.94 -22.96 1.90
N THR A 270 14.76 -22.26 1.10
CA THR A 270 14.46 -21.98 -0.31
C THR A 270 15.66 -22.30 -1.23
N ALA A 271 15.37 -22.83 -2.44
CA ALA A 271 16.34 -23.03 -3.52
C ALA A 271 15.88 -22.26 -4.76
N GLU A 272 16.59 -21.20 -5.10
CA GLU A 272 16.16 -20.24 -6.11
C GLU A 272 17.04 -20.27 -7.37
N SER A 273 16.40 -20.26 -8.53
CA SER A 273 17.06 -20.04 -9.81
C SER A 273 16.59 -18.74 -10.46
N CYS A 274 15.47 -18.74 -11.19
CA CYS A 274 15.00 -17.56 -11.92
C CYS A 274 14.59 -16.37 -11.02
N THR A 275 14.21 -16.60 -9.77
CA THR A 275 13.88 -15.54 -8.79
C THR A 275 15.13 -14.86 -8.21
N GLY A 276 16.29 -15.54 -8.18
CA GLY A 276 17.58 -14.94 -7.86
C GLY A 276 17.67 -14.35 -6.45
N GLY A 277 17.09 -14.99 -5.45
CA GLY A 277 17.09 -14.57 -4.05
C GLY A 277 15.86 -13.75 -3.65
N MET A 278 14.92 -13.46 -4.57
CA MET A 278 13.74 -12.65 -4.27
C MET A 278 12.80 -13.33 -3.25
N LEU A 279 12.67 -14.66 -3.29
CA LEU A 279 11.83 -15.39 -2.33
C LEU A 279 12.42 -15.31 -0.92
N ALA A 280 13.72 -15.56 -0.77
CA ALA A 280 14.42 -15.42 0.49
C ALA A 280 14.36 -13.97 1.02
N HIS A 281 14.58 -12.99 0.13
CA HIS A 281 14.42 -11.57 0.46
C HIS A 281 13.02 -11.26 0.98
N THR A 282 11.97 -11.75 0.32
CA THR A 282 10.58 -11.52 0.73
C THR A 282 10.30 -12.13 2.11
N ILE A 283 10.74 -13.35 2.37
CA ILE A 283 10.58 -14.01 3.68
C ILE A 283 11.32 -13.24 4.78
N THR A 284 12.53 -12.76 4.50
CA THR A 284 13.36 -12.06 5.49
C THR A 284 12.95 -10.60 5.73
N ASN A 285 12.05 -10.03 4.93
CA ASN A 285 11.43 -8.74 5.22
C ASN A 285 10.49 -8.78 6.44
N VAL A 286 10.06 -9.99 6.85
CA VAL A 286 9.22 -10.17 8.04
C VAL A 286 10.09 -10.19 9.30
N PRO A 287 9.91 -9.23 10.24
CA PRO A 287 10.63 -9.25 11.51
C PRO A 287 10.43 -10.57 12.26
N GLY A 288 11.51 -11.13 12.79
CA GLY A 288 11.48 -12.43 13.47
C GLY A 288 11.53 -13.63 12.53
N SER A 289 11.79 -13.45 11.24
CA SER A 289 11.91 -14.56 10.27
C SER A 289 13.00 -15.57 10.61
N SER A 290 14.02 -15.19 11.40
CA SER A 290 15.06 -16.11 11.89
C SER A 290 14.55 -17.24 12.78
N GLU A 291 13.31 -17.15 13.27
CA GLU A 291 12.71 -18.23 14.06
C GLU A 291 12.28 -19.42 13.19
N TYR A 292 12.03 -19.20 11.89
CA TYR A 292 11.50 -20.24 11.00
C TYR A 292 12.27 -20.36 9.67
N PHE A 293 13.03 -19.34 9.24
CA PHE A 293 13.76 -19.38 7.98
C PHE A 293 15.20 -19.83 8.18
N MET A 294 15.53 -21.03 7.69
CA MET A 294 16.86 -21.64 7.85
C MET A 294 17.89 -21.09 6.87
N GLY A 295 17.46 -20.63 5.70
CA GLY A 295 18.34 -20.10 4.66
C GLY A 295 17.91 -20.36 3.23
N SER A 296 18.72 -19.89 2.29
CA SER A 296 18.45 -20.03 0.85
C SER A 296 19.72 -20.36 0.06
N PHE A 297 19.56 -21.21 -0.96
CA PHE A 297 20.57 -21.42 -1.99
C PHE A 297 20.13 -20.77 -3.31
N VAL A 298 20.88 -19.80 -3.82
CA VAL A 298 20.67 -19.22 -5.14
C VAL A 298 21.55 -19.99 -6.15
N THR A 299 20.93 -20.99 -6.79
CA THR A 299 21.61 -21.90 -7.74
C THR A 299 21.25 -21.54 -9.18
N TYR A 300 21.90 -20.48 -9.69
CA TYR A 300 21.53 -19.89 -10.97
C TYR A 300 22.00 -20.69 -12.19
N THR A 301 23.15 -21.37 -12.08
CA THR A 301 23.73 -22.22 -13.13
C THR A 301 23.48 -23.71 -12.87
N ASN A 302 23.65 -24.57 -13.89
CA ASN A 302 23.55 -26.04 -13.74
C ASN A 302 24.63 -26.54 -12.78
N ASP A 303 25.86 -26.05 -12.90
CA ASP A 303 26.95 -26.42 -11.99
C ASP A 303 26.58 -26.14 -10.52
N MET A 304 25.99 -24.98 -10.24
CA MET A 304 25.57 -24.65 -8.87
C MET A 304 24.39 -25.53 -8.39
N LYS A 305 23.45 -25.90 -9.26
CA LYS A 305 22.39 -26.85 -8.92
C LYS A 305 22.96 -28.22 -8.54
N HIS A 306 23.94 -28.70 -9.31
CA HIS A 306 24.63 -29.95 -9.03
C HIS A 306 25.45 -29.86 -7.74
N ARG A 307 26.36 -28.88 -7.61
CA ARG A 307 27.32 -28.79 -6.50
C ARG A 307 26.65 -28.48 -5.16
N LEU A 308 25.68 -27.57 -5.14
CA LEU A 308 25.09 -27.11 -3.90
C LEU A 308 23.84 -27.89 -3.50
N LEU A 309 23.08 -28.42 -4.44
CA LEU A 309 21.82 -29.14 -4.17
C LEU A 309 21.86 -30.61 -4.57
N GLY A 310 22.97 -31.10 -5.14
CA GLY A 310 23.10 -32.50 -5.53
C GLY A 310 22.21 -32.89 -6.71
N VAL A 311 21.71 -31.95 -7.50
CA VAL A 311 20.90 -32.29 -8.69
C VAL A 311 21.76 -33.15 -9.62
N PRO A 312 21.32 -34.38 -10.00
CA PRO A 312 22.10 -35.27 -10.87
C PRO A 312 22.37 -34.63 -12.23
N ASN A 313 23.60 -34.78 -12.75
CA ASN A 313 23.95 -34.26 -14.07
C ASN A 313 23.06 -34.90 -15.17
N GLU A 314 22.72 -36.18 -15.06
CA GLU A 314 21.82 -36.87 -15.98
C GLU A 314 20.43 -36.23 -16.05
N VAL A 315 19.95 -35.66 -14.94
CA VAL A 315 18.68 -34.92 -14.90
C VAL A 315 18.82 -33.58 -15.61
N LEU A 316 19.92 -32.86 -15.37
CA LEU A 316 20.21 -31.59 -16.03
C LEU A 316 20.42 -31.74 -17.54
N ASP A 317 21.10 -32.81 -17.96
CA ASP A 317 21.38 -33.08 -19.38
C ASP A 317 20.11 -33.53 -20.12
N ARG A 318 19.28 -34.40 -19.50
CA ARG A 318 18.07 -34.93 -20.12
C ARG A 318 16.89 -33.99 -20.10
N TYR A 319 16.64 -33.32 -18.98
CA TYR A 319 15.42 -32.50 -18.74
C TYR A 319 15.69 -31.01 -18.73
N THR A 320 16.94 -30.59 -18.73
CA THR A 320 17.44 -29.21 -18.62
C THR A 320 17.22 -28.59 -17.25
N ALA A 321 17.75 -27.37 -17.08
CA ALA A 321 17.61 -26.60 -15.84
C ALA A 321 16.14 -26.25 -15.47
N VAL A 322 15.26 -26.17 -16.49
CA VAL A 322 13.86 -25.79 -16.31
C VAL A 322 12.98 -26.99 -16.62
N SER A 323 12.69 -27.75 -15.59
CA SER A 323 11.86 -28.94 -15.65
C SER A 323 11.30 -29.30 -14.29
N ARG A 324 10.29 -30.17 -14.27
CA ARG A 324 9.70 -30.74 -13.06
C ARG A 324 10.75 -31.52 -12.27
N GLU A 325 11.53 -32.35 -12.99
CA GLU A 325 12.57 -33.21 -12.43
C GLU A 325 13.67 -32.38 -11.76
N THR A 326 14.12 -31.31 -12.40
CA THR A 326 15.12 -30.40 -11.80
C THR A 326 14.58 -29.70 -10.56
N ALA A 327 13.34 -29.19 -10.60
CA ALA A 327 12.73 -28.56 -9.43
C ALA A 327 12.57 -29.56 -8.26
N TYR A 328 12.20 -30.82 -8.56
CA TYR A 328 12.11 -31.89 -7.58
C TYR A 328 13.47 -32.14 -6.89
N HIS A 329 14.53 -32.40 -7.68
CA HIS A 329 15.85 -32.65 -7.11
C HIS A 329 16.43 -31.42 -6.38
N MET A 330 16.09 -30.21 -6.84
CA MET A 330 16.49 -28.98 -6.13
C MET A 330 15.90 -28.92 -4.73
N VAL A 331 14.61 -29.23 -4.55
CA VAL A 331 13.96 -29.13 -3.24
C VAL A 331 14.37 -30.27 -2.31
N GLU A 332 14.51 -31.50 -2.82
CA GLU A 332 15.01 -32.63 -2.05
C GLU A 332 16.44 -32.35 -1.52
N GLY A 333 17.35 -31.98 -2.41
CA GLY A 333 18.71 -31.65 -2.01
C GLY A 333 18.81 -30.41 -1.11
N LEU A 334 17.86 -29.47 -1.18
CA LEU A 334 17.76 -28.35 -0.27
C LEU A 334 17.48 -28.82 1.15
N VAL A 335 16.42 -29.61 1.34
CA VAL A 335 15.98 -30.07 2.67
C VAL A 335 17.02 -31.01 3.27
N GLU A 336 17.63 -31.90 2.48
CA GLU A 336 18.74 -32.74 2.95
C GLU A 336 19.90 -31.92 3.56
N ARG A 337 20.21 -30.75 2.98
CA ARG A 337 21.33 -29.91 3.43
C ARG A 337 20.97 -28.97 4.57
N THR A 338 19.73 -28.49 4.60
CA THR A 338 19.32 -27.50 5.61
C THR A 338 18.69 -28.13 6.83
N GLY A 339 18.13 -29.35 6.70
CA GLY A 339 17.34 -29.99 7.77
C GLY A 339 16.03 -29.26 8.06
N SER A 340 15.55 -28.39 7.16
CA SER A 340 14.28 -27.70 7.36
C SER A 340 13.09 -28.65 7.17
N ASP A 341 11.98 -28.38 7.88
CA ASP A 341 10.76 -29.18 7.76
C ASP A 341 10.08 -28.99 6.41
N LEU A 342 10.16 -27.77 5.85
CA LEU A 342 9.64 -27.42 4.53
C LEU A 342 10.75 -26.88 3.64
N GLY A 343 10.65 -27.22 2.35
CA GLY A 343 11.54 -26.68 1.33
C GLY A 343 10.78 -26.14 0.13
N ILE A 344 11.23 -25.05 -0.44
CA ILE A 344 10.73 -24.54 -1.72
C ILE A 344 11.87 -24.49 -2.73
N SER A 345 11.65 -25.06 -3.92
CA SER A 345 12.51 -24.83 -5.07
C SER A 345 11.80 -24.07 -6.16
N VAL A 346 12.56 -23.24 -6.88
CA VAL A 346 12.07 -22.46 -8.02
C VAL A 346 13.05 -22.57 -9.17
N THR A 347 12.58 -23.02 -10.33
CA THR A 347 13.31 -22.93 -11.59
C THR A 347 12.39 -22.52 -12.73
N GLY A 348 12.87 -21.70 -13.67
CA GLY A 348 12.01 -21.17 -14.73
C GLY A 348 12.70 -20.19 -15.66
N ILE A 349 11.97 -19.71 -16.65
CA ILE A 349 12.40 -18.77 -17.69
C ILE A 349 11.70 -17.44 -17.47
N ALA A 350 12.40 -16.51 -16.79
CA ALA A 350 11.81 -15.21 -16.48
C ALA A 350 11.78 -14.23 -17.67
N GLY A 351 12.51 -14.54 -18.76
CA GLY A 351 12.58 -13.71 -19.95
C GLY A 351 13.50 -12.47 -19.81
N PRO A 352 13.50 -11.57 -20.82
CA PRO A 352 12.72 -11.62 -22.08
C PRO A 352 13.25 -12.67 -23.08
N THR A 353 14.44 -13.24 -22.87
CA THR A 353 15.11 -14.25 -23.70
C THR A 353 15.12 -15.61 -23.02
N GLY A 354 15.60 -16.66 -23.73
CA GLY A 354 15.82 -17.98 -23.16
C GLY A 354 14.63 -18.94 -23.24
N GLY A 355 13.51 -18.52 -23.84
CA GLY A 355 12.37 -19.39 -24.13
C GLY A 355 12.34 -19.90 -25.55
N ASP A 356 11.68 -21.04 -25.75
CA ASP A 356 11.35 -21.65 -27.04
C ASP A 356 9.87 -22.08 -27.07
N ARG A 357 9.46 -22.88 -28.08
CA ARG A 357 8.06 -23.33 -28.22
C ARG A 357 7.64 -24.33 -27.13
N GLU A 358 8.55 -25.15 -26.64
CA GLU A 358 8.27 -26.16 -25.60
C GLU A 358 8.38 -25.55 -24.21
N LYS A 359 9.35 -24.67 -24.00
CA LYS A 359 9.64 -23.95 -22.74
C LYS A 359 9.59 -22.44 -22.95
N PRO A 360 8.38 -21.86 -23.04
CA PRO A 360 8.23 -20.44 -23.32
C PRO A 360 8.68 -19.57 -22.14
N VAL A 361 8.97 -18.30 -22.42
CA VAL A 361 9.13 -17.28 -21.38
C VAL A 361 7.91 -17.27 -20.48
N GLY A 362 8.14 -17.20 -19.16
CA GLY A 362 7.11 -17.27 -18.14
C GLY A 362 6.82 -18.68 -17.61
N LEU A 363 7.41 -19.73 -18.20
CA LEU A 363 7.35 -21.09 -17.66
C LEU A 363 8.18 -21.19 -16.39
N VAL A 364 7.55 -21.65 -15.30
CA VAL A 364 8.18 -21.83 -13.98
C VAL A 364 7.71 -23.14 -13.36
N TYR A 365 8.64 -23.88 -12.77
CA TYR A 365 8.36 -25.00 -11.89
C TYR A 365 8.65 -24.61 -10.45
N ILE A 366 7.70 -24.87 -9.55
CA ILE A 366 7.84 -24.64 -8.11
C ILE A 366 7.67 -25.98 -7.40
N GLY A 367 8.69 -26.41 -6.69
CA GLY A 367 8.66 -27.59 -5.82
C GLY A 367 8.41 -27.19 -4.38
N LEU A 368 7.50 -27.88 -3.71
CA LEU A 368 7.27 -27.81 -2.27
C LEU A 368 7.51 -29.17 -1.67
N HIS A 369 8.51 -29.26 -0.81
CA HIS A 369 8.76 -30.42 0.05
C HIS A 369 8.10 -30.21 1.41
N SER A 370 7.48 -31.26 1.90
CA SER A 370 6.93 -31.36 3.26
C SER A 370 7.23 -32.74 3.84
N PRO A 371 7.07 -32.95 5.16
CA PRO A 371 7.27 -34.26 5.77
C PRO A 371 6.39 -35.39 5.19
N GLN A 372 5.30 -35.05 4.50
CA GLN A 372 4.39 -36.02 3.91
C GLN A 372 4.71 -36.33 2.44
N GLU A 373 5.08 -35.32 1.67
CA GLU A 373 5.29 -35.48 0.24
C GLU A 373 6.08 -34.31 -0.36
N THR A 374 6.63 -34.55 -1.54
CA THR A 374 7.19 -33.50 -2.40
C THR A 374 6.33 -33.34 -3.65
N LYS A 375 5.77 -32.15 -3.82
CA LYS A 375 4.97 -31.75 -4.98
C LYS A 375 5.71 -30.76 -5.84
N VAL A 376 5.64 -30.92 -7.18
CA VAL A 376 6.14 -29.92 -8.13
C VAL A 376 5.00 -29.50 -9.05
N ASN A 377 4.73 -28.21 -9.09
CA ASN A 377 3.71 -27.62 -9.94
C ASN A 377 4.34 -26.79 -11.07
N GLU A 378 3.71 -26.84 -12.24
CA GLU A 378 4.04 -26.04 -13.41
C GLU A 378 3.15 -24.80 -13.44
N TYR A 379 3.75 -23.63 -13.71
CA TYR A 379 3.06 -22.36 -13.87
C TYR A 379 3.52 -21.66 -15.15
N ARG A 380 2.65 -20.83 -15.72
CA ARG A 380 2.94 -19.99 -16.89
C ARG A 380 2.46 -18.59 -16.64
N PHE A 381 3.38 -17.64 -16.48
CA PHE A 381 3.10 -16.24 -16.19
C PHE A 381 3.33 -15.39 -17.45
N PHE A 382 2.30 -14.65 -17.86
CA PHE A 382 2.31 -13.82 -19.07
C PHE A 382 2.56 -12.36 -18.70
N THR A 383 3.79 -12.03 -18.32
CA THR A 383 4.20 -10.70 -17.90
C THR A 383 5.70 -10.49 -18.17
N ASP A 384 6.24 -9.32 -17.83
CA ASP A 384 7.66 -9.03 -17.94
C ASP A 384 8.52 -9.85 -16.95
N ARG A 385 9.82 -9.72 -17.08
CA ARG A 385 10.79 -10.45 -16.23
C ARG A 385 10.55 -10.24 -14.74
N LEU A 386 10.32 -9.00 -14.30
CA LEU A 386 10.08 -8.70 -12.89
C LEU A 386 8.75 -9.30 -12.44
N GLY A 387 7.73 -9.20 -13.28
CA GLY A 387 6.42 -9.79 -13.04
C GLY A 387 6.47 -11.33 -12.91
N VAL A 388 7.19 -12.02 -13.79
CA VAL A 388 7.40 -13.47 -13.67
C VAL A 388 8.04 -13.82 -12.33
N LYS A 389 9.10 -13.12 -11.93
CA LYS A 389 9.77 -13.33 -10.63
C LYS A 389 8.82 -13.09 -9.45
N THR A 390 8.07 -11.99 -9.47
CA THR A 390 7.14 -11.64 -8.39
C THR A 390 5.95 -12.60 -8.29
N MET A 391 5.35 -12.98 -9.44
CA MET A 391 4.29 -14.00 -9.49
C MET A 391 4.79 -15.34 -8.94
N THR A 392 6.02 -15.72 -9.27
CA THR A 392 6.64 -16.95 -8.77
C THR A 392 6.78 -16.92 -7.25
N VAL A 393 7.28 -15.82 -6.69
CA VAL A 393 7.43 -15.66 -5.22
C VAL A 393 6.07 -15.74 -4.53
N LYS A 394 5.07 -15.01 -5.01
CA LYS A 394 3.72 -15.03 -4.42
C LYS A 394 3.08 -16.41 -4.53
N THR A 395 3.21 -17.07 -5.66
CA THR A 395 2.69 -18.43 -5.85
C THR A 395 3.37 -19.43 -4.92
N ALA A 396 4.69 -19.35 -4.76
CA ALA A 396 5.43 -20.20 -3.84
C ALA A 396 4.99 -20.00 -2.37
N LEU A 397 4.82 -18.74 -1.95
CA LEU A 397 4.31 -18.41 -0.61
C LEU A 397 2.86 -18.91 -0.42
N ASP A 398 1.98 -18.77 -1.42
CA ASP A 398 0.62 -19.27 -1.34
C ASP A 398 0.55 -20.81 -1.29
N MET A 399 1.45 -21.51 -1.98
CA MET A 399 1.59 -22.97 -1.85
C MET A 399 1.92 -23.36 -0.41
N VAL A 400 2.87 -22.68 0.24
CA VAL A 400 3.19 -22.91 1.66
C VAL A 400 2.01 -22.57 2.56
N ARG A 401 1.36 -21.44 2.35
CA ARG A 401 0.18 -21.03 3.13
C ARG A 401 -0.91 -22.09 3.06
N ARG A 402 -1.25 -22.57 1.85
CA ARG A 402 -2.26 -23.62 1.64
C ARG A 402 -1.89 -24.90 2.34
N TYR A 403 -0.65 -25.37 2.18
CA TYR A 403 -0.16 -26.55 2.89
C TYR A 403 -0.29 -26.39 4.43
N LEU A 404 0.13 -25.25 4.98
CA LEU A 404 0.04 -24.97 6.42
C LEU A 404 -1.40 -24.92 6.94
N LEU A 405 -2.37 -24.59 6.09
CA LEU A 405 -3.81 -24.59 6.39
C LEU A 405 -4.48 -25.95 6.17
N GLY A 406 -3.79 -26.93 5.58
CA GLY A 406 -4.33 -28.24 5.26
C GLY A 406 -5.25 -28.24 4.03
N LEU A 407 -4.98 -27.36 3.04
CA LEU A 407 -5.77 -27.13 1.82
C LEU A 407 -5.16 -27.80 0.60
#